data_87bc6e1761f1cfd376182b4edb3e8b17
#
_entry.id   87bc6e1761f1cfd376182b4edb3e8b17
#
_cell.length_a   1.000
_cell.length_b   1.000
_cell.length_c   1.000
_cell.angle_alpha   90.00
_cell.angle_beta   90.00
_cell.angle_gamma   90.00
#
_symmetry.space_group_name_H-M   'P 1'
#
loop_
_entity.id
_entity.type
_entity.pdbx_description
1 polymer ?
#
loop_
_entity_poly.entity_id
_entity_poly.type
_entity_poly.pdbx_seq_one_letter_code
_entity_poly.pdbx_strand_id
1 'polypeptide(L)'
;NHHPCLPPNPISPIFSKRDMLADYDEITTRLADSGVNLVFTGHTHMQNIAVKRTEKGNVFYDVNTSSLVGYPTAIRKVTIDDEKIDVRTEQIDDFDFDRNGLSVNDYLKNHFTFFLNDIISSTAYDIDHLADLAPSFSMTAETVYKLKVPLKIIGTLLNNRTVGAAAKYLGVSGKIDDRARGIVLKDLVLKIMINLYHGDEPFYPGTP
;
A
#
# COMPACT_ATOMS: atom_id res chain seq x y z
N ASN A 1 2.02 -6.42 17.11
CA ASN A 1 1.70 -4.99 17.02
C ASN A 1 0.67 -4.75 15.94
N HIS A 2 -0.15 -3.67 16.04
CA HIS A 2 -1.10 -3.35 14.98
C HIS A 2 -0.44 -2.51 13.87
N HIS A 3 0.25 -1.43 14.25
CA HIS A 3 0.96 -0.57 13.31
C HIS A 3 2.28 -1.19 12.84
N PRO A 4 2.68 -0.99 11.55
CA PRO A 4 3.98 -1.44 11.06
C PRO A 4 5.13 -0.91 11.93
N CYS A 5 6.07 -1.80 12.24
CA CYS A 5 7.31 -1.45 12.92
C CYS A 5 8.42 -1.05 11.94
N LEU A 6 8.34 -1.54 10.70
CA LEU A 6 9.18 -1.12 9.58
C LEU A 6 8.31 -0.59 8.44
N PRO A 7 8.83 0.28 7.57
CA PRO A 7 8.09 0.71 6.39
C PRO A 7 7.71 -0.48 5.51
N PRO A 8 6.42 -0.73 5.25
CA PRO A 8 5.99 -1.81 4.36
C PRO A 8 6.39 -1.58 2.90
N ASN A 9 6.73 -0.36 2.53
CA ASN A 9 7.30 0.00 1.23
C ASN A 9 8.10 1.31 1.31
N PRO A 10 8.93 1.64 0.29
CA PRO A 10 9.81 2.81 0.33
C PRO A 10 9.10 4.17 0.43
N ILE A 11 7.83 4.26 0.05
CA ILE A 11 7.08 5.53 0.10
C ILE A 11 6.29 5.70 1.40
N SER A 12 6.12 4.66 2.20
CA SER A 12 5.38 4.72 3.48
C SER A 12 5.92 5.78 4.44
N PRO A 13 7.23 6.00 4.60
CA PRO A 13 7.75 7.06 5.46
C PRO A 13 7.32 8.47 5.05
N ILE A 14 6.92 8.66 3.81
CA ILE A 14 6.50 9.96 3.26
C ILE A 14 4.99 10.14 3.43
N PHE A 15 4.19 9.14 3.06
CA PHE A 15 2.73 9.26 2.99
C PHE A 15 1.99 8.68 4.19
N SER A 16 2.57 7.67 4.85
CA SER A 16 1.93 6.93 5.94
C SER A 16 2.75 6.96 7.24
N LYS A 17 3.56 8.00 7.45
CA LYS A 17 4.42 8.09 8.64
C LYS A 17 3.64 8.00 9.95
N ARG A 18 2.40 8.51 9.99
CA ARG A 18 1.54 8.47 11.18
C ARG A 18 0.97 7.09 11.47
N ASP A 19 0.93 6.23 10.45
CA ASP A 19 0.39 4.89 10.50
C ASP A 19 1.46 3.85 10.85
N MET A 20 2.67 4.30 11.16
CA MET A 20 3.81 3.48 11.53
C MET A 20 4.23 3.72 12.97
N LEU A 21 5.04 2.82 13.52
CA LEU A 21 5.69 3.02 14.80
C LEU A 21 6.55 4.30 14.76
N ALA A 22 6.34 5.21 15.72
CA ALA A 22 7.22 6.38 15.85
C ALA A 22 8.65 5.91 16.16
N ASP A 23 9.64 6.65 15.65
CA ASP A 23 11.07 6.35 15.83
C ASP A 23 11.41 4.88 15.52
N TYR A 24 10.72 4.34 14.51
CA TYR A 24 10.78 2.93 14.15
C TYR A 24 12.20 2.40 13.94
N ASP A 25 13.09 3.23 13.43
CA ASP A 25 14.48 2.83 13.15
C ASP A 25 15.24 2.52 14.43
N GLU A 26 15.15 3.38 15.45
CA GLU A 26 15.77 3.18 16.75
C GLU A 26 15.10 2.04 17.52
N ILE A 27 13.78 2.01 17.58
CA ILE A 27 13.02 1.01 18.35
C ILE A 27 13.27 -0.40 17.78
N THR A 28 13.21 -0.58 16.45
CA THR A 28 13.46 -1.89 15.83
C THR A 28 14.90 -2.35 15.97
N THR A 29 15.87 -1.41 16.00
CA THR A 29 17.27 -1.74 16.32
C THR A 29 17.37 -2.29 17.74
N ARG A 30 16.76 -1.62 18.73
CA ARG A 30 16.77 -2.07 20.13
C ARG A 30 16.08 -3.42 20.31
N LEU A 31 14.94 -3.64 19.64
CA LEU A 31 14.23 -4.92 19.66
C LEU A 31 15.09 -6.03 19.09
N ALA A 32 15.68 -5.86 17.91
CA ALA A 32 16.56 -6.83 17.29
C ALA A 32 17.78 -7.15 18.18
N ASP A 33 18.40 -6.13 18.75
CA ASP A 33 19.58 -6.27 19.63
C ASP A 33 19.24 -6.91 20.98
N SER A 34 17.94 -6.93 21.34
CA SER A 34 17.42 -7.60 22.53
C SER A 34 16.89 -9.02 22.24
N GLY A 35 17.03 -9.52 20.99
CA GLY A 35 16.61 -10.86 20.59
C GLY A 35 15.18 -10.96 20.04
N VAL A 36 14.45 -9.85 19.90
CA VAL A 36 13.16 -9.83 19.19
C VAL A 36 13.43 -9.67 17.70
N ASN A 37 13.26 -10.72 16.93
CA ASN A 37 13.62 -10.75 15.52
C ASN A 37 12.42 -10.84 14.56
N LEU A 38 11.21 -11.00 15.07
CA LEU A 38 9.99 -11.11 14.25
C LEU A 38 8.80 -10.45 14.93
N VAL A 39 8.04 -9.67 14.16
CA VAL A 39 6.73 -9.14 14.55
C VAL A 39 5.71 -9.32 13.42
N PHE A 40 4.46 -9.46 13.80
CA PHE A 40 3.32 -9.45 12.88
C PHE A 40 2.58 -8.12 13.04
N THR A 41 2.30 -7.46 11.93
CA THR A 41 1.64 -6.16 11.87
C THR A 41 0.56 -6.13 10.79
N GLY A 42 -0.20 -5.03 10.75
CA GLY A 42 -1.27 -4.80 9.78
C GLY A 42 -1.47 -3.31 9.55
N HIS A 43 -2.66 -2.78 9.83
CA HIS A 43 -3.06 -1.37 9.76
C HIS A 43 -3.05 -0.75 8.36
N THR A 44 -1.92 -0.81 7.67
CA THR A 44 -1.77 -0.21 6.34
C THR A 44 -2.44 -1.02 5.22
N HIS A 45 -2.93 -2.22 5.53
CA HIS A 45 -3.54 -3.17 4.59
C HIS A 45 -2.61 -3.58 3.42
N MET A 46 -1.32 -3.33 3.54
CA MET A 46 -0.31 -3.71 2.56
C MET A 46 0.23 -5.10 2.89
N GLN A 47 0.46 -5.90 1.84
CA GLN A 47 1.04 -7.22 1.97
C GLN A 47 2.55 -7.13 1.76
N ASN A 48 3.33 -7.29 2.83
CA ASN A 48 4.80 -7.22 2.73
C ASN A 48 5.51 -7.86 3.92
N ILE A 49 6.77 -8.26 3.70
CA ILE A 49 7.72 -8.61 4.77
C ILE A 49 8.91 -7.64 4.67
N ALA A 50 8.96 -6.68 5.58
CA ALA A 50 10.08 -5.76 5.68
C ALA A 50 11.19 -6.35 6.56
N VAL A 51 12.45 -6.09 6.19
CA VAL A 51 13.62 -6.63 6.87
C VAL A 51 14.59 -5.52 7.21
N LYS A 52 15.10 -5.54 8.43
CA LYS A 52 16.19 -4.68 8.89
C LYS A 52 17.34 -5.50 9.44
N ARG A 53 18.58 -5.09 9.15
CA ARG A 53 19.80 -5.60 9.78
C ARG A 53 20.41 -4.51 10.64
N THR A 54 20.77 -4.83 11.88
CA THR A 54 21.47 -3.90 12.78
C THR A 54 22.97 -3.92 12.51
N GLU A 55 23.69 -2.93 13.02
CA GLU A 55 25.16 -2.90 12.95
C GLU A 55 25.82 -4.09 13.65
N LYS A 56 25.15 -4.68 14.65
CA LYS A 56 25.60 -5.90 15.34
C LYS A 56 25.31 -7.18 14.57
N GLY A 57 24.68 -7.10 13.40
CA GLY A 57 24.33 -8.23 12.55
C GLY A 57 23.00 -8.90 12.90
N ASN A 58 22.26 -8.41 13.91
CA ASN A 58 20.95 -8.93 14.25
C ASN A 58 19.93 -8.57 13.17
N VAL A 59 18.90 -9.41 12.99
CA VAL A 59 17.88 -9.23 11.96
C VAL A 59 16.51 -9.05 12.61
N PHE A 60 15.74 -8.12 12.09
CA PHE A 60 14.36 -7.85 12.49
C PHE A 60 13.45 -7.96 11.26
N TYR A 61 12.41 -8.77 11.36
CA TYR A 61 11.37 -8.94 10.34
C TYR A 61 10.07 -8.34 10.82
N ASP A 62 9.44 -7.55 9.97
CA ASP A 62 8.07 -7.06 10.13
C ASP A 62 7.18 -7.69 9.05
N VAL A 63 6.31 -8.61 9.47
CA VAL A 63 5.38 -9.31 8.60
C VAL A 63 4.07 -8.54 8.61
N ASN A 64 3.94 -7.61 7.66
CA ASN A 64 2.73 -6.82 7.47
C ASN A 64 1.72 -7.61 6.63
N THR A 65 0.49 -7.71 7.13
CA THR A 65 -0.57 -8.50 6.48
C THR A 65 -1.67 -7.58 5.98
N SER A 66 -2.14 -7.83 4.75
CA SER A 66 -3.26 -7.13 4.12
C SER A 66 -4.58 -7.33 4.86
N SER A 67 -5.61 -6.61 4.43
CA SER A 67 -6.96 -6.74 4.98
C SER A 67 -7.72 -7.90 4.34
N LEU A 68 -8.51 -8.64 5.14
CA LEU A 68 -9.39 -9.70 4.63
C LEU A 68 -10.50 -9.18 3.72
N VAL A 69 -10.91 -7.92 3.91
CA VAL A 69 -11.96 -7.27 3.10
C VAL A 69 -11.39 -6.36 2.02
N GLY A 70 -10.07 -6.33 1.85
CA GLY A 70 -9.36 -5.51 0.88
C GLY A 70 -8.61 -6.33 -0.15
N TYR A 71 -7.87 -5.63 -1.02
CA TYR A 71 -6.96 -6.24 -1.99
C TYR A 71 -5.50 -6.03 -1.56
N PRO A 72 -4.64 -7.08 -1.62
CA PRO A 72 -4.99 -8.48 -1.82
C PRO A 72 -5.62 -9.07 -0.56
N THR A 73 -6.57 -10.00 -0.72
CA THR A 73 -7.13 -10.71 0.43
C THR A 73 -6.24 -11.90 0.76
N ALA A 74 -5.55 -11.81 1.88
CA ALA A 74 -4.57 -12.81 2.27
C ALA A 74 -4.56 -13.07 3.77
N ILE A 75 -4.17 -14.30 4.12
CA ILE A 75 -3.89 -14.71 5.50
C ILE A 75 -2.45 -15.19 5.62
N ARG A 76 -1.90 -15.10 6.83
CA ARG A 76 -0.60 -15.66 7.16
C ARG A 76 -0.80 -16.99 7.90
N LYS A 77 -0.28 -18.06 7.32
CA LYS A 77 -0.14 -19.34 8.00
C LYS A 77 1.27 -19.42 8.59
N VAL A 78 1.33 -19.53 9.91
CA VAL A 78 2.59 -19.52 10.64
C VAL A 78 2.79 -20.87 11.32
N THR A 79 3.91 -21.52 11.04
CA THR A 79 4.32 -22.73 11.73
C THR A 79 5.61 -22.43 12.49
N ILE A 80 5.63 -22.78 13.77
CA ILE A 80 6.78 -22.56 14.66
C ILE A 80 7.21 -23.91 15.19
N ASP A 81 8.49 -24.22 15.02
CA ASP A 81 9.15 -25.36 15.63
C ASP A 81 10.44 -24.90 16.34
N ASP A 82 11.21 -25.83 16.88
CA ASP A 82 12.43 -25.53 17.65
C ASP A 82 13.57 -24.95 16.78
N GLU A 83 13.50 -25.10 15.46
CA GLU A 83 14.56 -24.71 14.54
C GLU A 83 14.21 -23.47 13.71
N LYS A 84 12.91 -23.26 13.40
CA LYS A 84 12.48 -22.22 12.47
C LYS A 84 11.06 -21.72 12.71
N ILE A 85 10.81 -20.55 12.13
CA ILE A 85 9.47 -20.00 11.93
C ILE A 85 9.22 -19.96 10.43
N ASP A 86 8.23 -20.73 9.95
CA ASP A 86 7.78 -20.72 8.55
C ASP A 86 6.54 -19.81 8.45
N VAL A 87 6.60 -18.83 7.56
CA VAL A 87 5.50 -17.88 7.31
C VAL A 87 5.09 -17.99 5.85
N ARG A 88 3.87 -18.43 5.61
CA ARG A 88 3.29 -18.55 4.27
C ARG A 88 2.11 -17.61 4.11
N THR A 89 2.00 -17.03 2.93
CA THR A 89 0.85 -16.24 2.53
C THR A 89 -0.10 -17.10 1.72
N GLU A 90 -1.30 -17.31 2.24
CA GLU A 90 -2.38 -17.99 1.51
C GLU A 90 -3.39 -16.94 1.07
N GLN A 91 -3.84 -17.02 -0.19
CA GLN A 91 -4.88 -16.15 -0.69
C GLN A 91 -6.25 -16.78 -0.43
N ILE A 92 -7.20 -15.98 0.01
CA ILE A 92 -8.59 -16.41 0.10
C ILE A 92 -9.14 -16.45 -1.32
N ASP A 93 -9.57 -17.61 -1.77
CA ASP A 93 -10.01 -17.88 -3.14
C ASP A 93 -11.53 -18.06 -3.26
N ASP A 94 -12.24 -18.21 -2.12
CA ASP A 94 -13.68 -18.28 -2.09
C ASP A 94 -14.30 -17.63 -0.83
N PHE A 95 -15.50 -17.08 -0.96
CA PHE A 95 -16.38 -16.65 0.12
C PHE A 95 -17.83 -16.55 -0.40
N ASP A 96 -18.78 -16.72 0.52
CA ASP A 96 -20.21 -16.71 0.20
C ASP A 96 -20.72 -15.29 -0.05
N PHE A 97 -20.48 -14.79 -1.27
CA PHE A 97 -20.92 -13.48 -1.74
C PHE A 97 -21.03 -13.46 -3.26
N ASP A 98 -22.04 -12.77 -3.80
CA ASP A 98 -22.17 -12.62 -5.27
C ASP A 98 -21.05 -11.72 -5.82
N ARG A 99 -20.22 -12.31 -6.66
CA ARG A 99 -19.08 -11.66 -7.31
C ARG A 99 -19.31 -11.42 -8.80
N ASN A 100 -20.52 -11.59 -9.28
CA ASN A 100 -20.85 -11.48 -10.71
C ASN A 100 -19.95 -12.35 -11.61
N GLY A 101 -19.60 -13.56 -11.16
CA GLY A 101 -18.76 -14.52 -11.88
C GLY A 101 -17.24 -14.21 -11.83
N LEU A 102 -16.81 -13.21 -11.09
CA LEU A 102 -15.39 -12.92 -10.91
C LEU A 102 -14.74 -13.83 -9.86
N SER A 103 -13.43 -14.04 -9.98
CA SER A 103 -12.63 -14.56 -8.86
C SER A 103 -12.65 -13.60 -7.67
N VAL A 104 -12.39 -14.09 -6.46
CA VAL A 104 -12.27 -13.24 -5.26
C VAL A 104 -11.23 -12.14 -5.48
N ASN A 105 -10.09 -12.52 -6.02
CA ASN A 105 -8.99 -11.58 -6.27
C ASN A 105 -9.38 -10.47 -7.27
N ASP A 106 -10.02 -10.82 -8.38
CA ASP A 106 -10.44 -9.83 -9.38
C ASP A 106 -11.56 -8.95 -8.86
N TYR A 107 -12.52 -9.52 -8.12
CA TYR A 107 -13.58 -8.76 -7.48
C TYR A 107 -13.01 -7.69 -6.53
N LEU A 108 -12.16 -8.08 -5.59
CA LEU A 108 -11.57 -7.16 -4.63
C LEU A 108 -10.60 -6.17 -5.27
N LYS A 109 -9.83 -6.60 -6.28
CA LYS A 109 -8.97 -5.71 -7.07
C LYS A 109 -9.76 -4.63 -7.79
N ASN A 110 -10.90 -4.99 -8.39
CA ASN A 110 -11.77 -4.03 -9.06
C ASN A 110 -12.34 -3.00 -8.07
N HIS A 111 -12.80 -3.47 -6.90
CA HIS A 111 -13.29 -2.58 -5.84
C HIS A 111 -12.19 -1.63 -5.34
N PHE A 112 -11.00 -2.15 -5.08
CA PHE A 112 -9.86 -1.36 -4.64
C PHE A 112 -9.45 -0.32 -5.70
N THR A 113 -9.43 -0.74 -6.97
CA THR A 113 -9.14 0.16 -8.10
C THR A 113 -10.18 1.26 -8.21
N PHE A 114 -11.47 0.91 -8.07
CA PHE A 114 -12.56 1.88 -8.08
C PHE A 114 -12.40 2.91 -6.94
N PHE A 115 -12.16 2.43 -5.72
CA PHE A 115 -11.95 3.29 -4.55
C PHE A 115 -10.76 4.26 -4.72
N LEU A 116 -9.61 3.77 -5.18
CA LEU A 116 -8.46 4.63 -5.46
C LEU A 116 -8.74 5.65 -6.57
N ASN A 117 -9.43 5.21 -7.63
CA ASN A 117 -9.82 6.09 -8.72
C ASN A 117 -10.78 7.20 -8.26
N ASP A 118 -11.71 6.87 -7.37
CA ASP A 118 -12.65 7.82 -6.78
C ASP A 118 -11.90 8.88 -5.96
N ILE A 119 -10.97 8.48 -5.09
CA ILE A 119 -10.12 9.41 -4.33
C ILE A 119 -9.36 10.36 -5.26
N ILE A 120 -8.65 9.82 -6.27
CA ILE A 120 -7.86 10.65 -7.18
C ILE A 120 -8.75 11.60 -7.98
N SER A 121 -9.93 11.15 -8.39
CA SER A 121 -10.88 11.99 -9.12
C SER A 121 -11.45 13.10 -8.22
N SER A 122 -11.78 12.76 -6.98
CA SER A 122 -12.33 13.71 -6.00
C SER A 122 -11.35 14.83 -5.64
N THR A 123 -10.03 14.58 -5.68
CA THR A 123 -9.05 15.67 -5.49
C THR A 123 -9.20 16.79 -6.53
N ALA A 124 -9.64 16.46 -7.75
CA ALA A 124 -9.81 17.42 -8.84
C ALA A 124 -11.23 18.03 -8.88
N TYR A 125 -12.25 17.19 -8.64
CA TYR A 125 -13.62 17.48 -9.04
C TYR A 125 -14.61 17.54 -7.88
N ASP A 126 -14.35 16.89 -6.75
CA ASP A 126 -15.25 16.79 -5.61
C ASP A 126 -14.50 16.80 -4.28
N ILE A 127 -14.13 17.99 -3.84
CA ILE A 127 -13.37 18.17 -2.60
C ILE A 127 -14.19 17.84 -1.35
N ASP A 128 -15.51 17.98 -1.43
CA ASP A 128 -16.41 17.70 -0.30
C ASP A 128 -16.49 16.20 -0.07
N HIS A 129 -16.65 15.42 -1.15
CA HIS A 129 -16.54 13.94 -1.07
C HIS A 129 -15.16 13.49 -0.57
N LEU A 130 -14.08 14.12 -1.03
CA LEU A 130 -12.74 13.81 -0.51
C LEU A 130 -12.62 14.12 0.99
N ALA A 131 -13.26 15.19 1.46
CA ALA A 131 -13.28 15.53 2.88
C ALA A 131 -14.06 14.51 3.72
N ASP A 132 -15.14 13.94 3.18
CA ASP A 132 -15.90 12.85 3.82
C ASP A 132 -15.07 11.55 3.91
N LEU A 133 -14.21 11.29 2.93
CA LEU A 133 -13.30 10.13 2.94
C LEU A 133 -12.05 10.34 3.81
N ALA A 134 -11.76 11.56 4.25
CA ALA A 134 -10.53 11.90 4.98
C ALA A 134 -10.24 11.02 6.22
N PRO A 135 -11.25 10.63 7.05
CA PRO A 135 -11.01 9.74 8.18
C PRO A 135 -10.41 8.38 7.78
N SER A 136 -10.75 7.87 6.59
CA SER A 136 -10.20 6.60 6.07
C SER A 136 -8.69 6.65 5.80
N PHE A 137 -8.10 7.85 5.80
CA PHE A 137 -6.66 8.11 5.59
C PHE A 137 -6.01 8.77 6.80
N SER A 138 -6.59 8.61 7.99
CA SER A 138 -6.08 9.26 9.22
C SER A 138 -5.96 10.79 9.08
N MET A 139 -6.81 11.38 8.25
CA MET A 139 -6.87 12.83 8.02
C MET A 139 -8.19 13.41 8.54
N THR A 140 -8.22 14.73 8.73
CA THR A 140 -9.46 15.44 9.06
C THR A 140 -10.01 16.16 7.82
N ALA A 141 -11.32 16.34 7.75
CA ALA A 141 -11.96 17.15 6.70
C ALA A 141 -11.36 18.56 6.65
N GLU A 142 -11.06 19.17 7.81
CA GLU A 142 -10.41 20.47 7.90
C GLU A 142 -9.05 20.50 7.18
N THR A 143 -8.26 19.43 7.30
CA THR A 143 -6.98 19.30 6.59
C THR A 143 -7.19 19.27 5.08
N VAL A 144 -8.19 18.54 4.60
CA VAL A 144 -8.54 18.48 3.17
C VAL A 144 -8.92 19.88 2.66
N TYR A 145 -9.76 20.61 3.39
CA TYR A 145 -10.15 21.97 3.00
C TYR A 145 -8.98 22.96 3.02
N LYS A 146 -8.06 22.87 3.99
CA LYS A 146 -6.83 23.67 4.01
C LYS A 146 -5.94 23.43 2.78
N LEU A 147 -5.94 22.18 2.30
CA LEU A 147 -5.16 21.74 1.13
C LEU A 147 -5.94 21.80 -0.19
N LYS A 148 -7.15 22.35 -0.20
CA LYS A 148 -8.05 22.34 -1.37
C LYS A 148 -7.36 22.79 -2.67
N VAL A 149 -6.61 23.89 -2.63
CA VAL A 149 -5.98 24.45 -3.85
C VAL A 149 -4.88 23.51 -4.39
N PRO A 150 -3.86 23.11 -3.61
CA PRO A 150 -2.85 22.18 -4.10
C PRO A 150 -3.43 20.81 -4.48
N LEU A 151 -4.41 20.29 -3.74
CA LEU A 151 -5.09 19.03 -4.09
C LEU A 151 -5.77 19.12 -5.45
N LYS A 152 -6.50 20.20 -5.72
CA LYS A 152 -7.17 20.42 -7.00
C LYS A 152 -6.17 20.52 -8.18
N ILE A 153 -5.03 21.17 -7.98
CA ILE A 153 -3.98 21.26 -8.99
C ILE A 153 -3.43 19.87 -9.29
N ILE A 154 -3.03 19.14 -8.25
CA ILE A 154 -2.49 17.77 -8.37
C ILE A 154 -3.52 16.84 -9.01
N GLY A 155 -4.76 16.85 -8.52
CA GLY A 155 -5.83 16.03 -9.05
C GLY A 155 -6.12 16.32 -10.52
N THR A 156 -6.15 17.60 -10.91
CA THR A 156 -6.33 17.99 -12.30
C THR A 156 -5.19 17.50 -13.20
N LEU A 157 -3.94 17.58 -12.74
CA LEU A 157 -2.79 17.05 -13.46
C LEU A 157 -2.88 15.53 -13.62
N LEU A 158 -3.18 14.81 -12.53
CA LEU A 158 -3.28 13.35 -12.55
C LEU A 158 -4.38 12.87 -13.51
N ASN A 159 -5.55 13.48 -13.46
CA ASN A 159 -6.70 13.04 -14.27
C ASN A 159 -6.59 13.43 -15.75
N ASN A 160 -5.89 14.52 -16.10
CA ASN A 160 -5.95 15.11 -17.44
C ASN A 160 -4.62 15.13 -18.20
N ARG A 161 -3.52 14.67 -17.60
CA ARG A 161 -2.21 14.66 -18.26
C ARG A 161 -1.67 13.26 -18.44
N THR A 162 -0.93 13.07 -19.53
CA THR A 162 -0.21 11.82 -19.79
C THR A 162 1.21 11.87 -19.21
N VAL A 163 1.80 10.69 -19.04
CA VAL A 163 3.21 10.51 -18.63
C VAL A 163 4.14 11.29 -19.58
N GLY A 164 3.90 11.22 -20.89
CA GLY A 164 4.70 11.95 -21.88
C GLY A 164 4.62 13.48 -21.73
N ALA A 165 3.42 14.01 -21.45
CA ALA A 165 3.24 15.44 -21.22
C ALA A 165 3.95 15.89 -19.93
N ALA A 166 3.85 15.14 -18.86
CA ALA A 166 4.54 15.40 -17.61
C ALA A 166 6.07 15.32 -17.78
N ALA A 167 6.57 14.29 -18.46
CA ALA A 167 8.00 14.14 -18.74
C ALA A 167 8.57 15.28 -19.58
N LYS A 168 7.80 15.79 -20.54
CA LYS A 168 8.18 16.97 -21.33
C LYS A 168 8.29 18.21 -20.45
N TYR A 169 7.30 18.43 -19.58
CA TYR A 169 7.30 19.56 -18.64
C TYR A 169 8.51 19.51 -17.68
N LEU A 170 8.87 18.32 -17.21
CA LEU A 170 10.01 18.10 -16.31
C LEU A 170 11.37 18.01 -17.02
N GLY A 171 11.43 18.11 -18.35
CA GLY A 171 12.68 18.02 -19.10
C GLY A 171 13.30 16.61 -19.15
N VAL A 172 12.52 15.56 -18.87
CA VAL A 172 13.00 14.16 -18.80
C VAL A 172 12.44 13.26 -19.91
N SER A 173 11.91 13.84 -20.97
CA SER A 173 11.25 13.09 -22.08
C SER A 173 12.12 11.97 -22.68
N GLY A 174 13.44 12.18 -22.76
CA GLY A 174 14.37 11.17 -23.29
C GLY A 174 14.58 9.94 -22.38
N LYS A 175 14.08 9.99 -21.14
CA LYS A 175 14.18 8.91 -20.14
C LYS A 175 12.93 8.05 -20.06
N ILE A 176 11.88 8.38 -20.83
CA ILE A 176 10.57 7.72 -20.76
C ILE A 176 10.43 6.81 -21.99
N ASP A 177 10.09 5.54 -21.74
CA ASP A 177 9.75 4.57 -22.79
C ASP A 177 8.55 5.07 -23.61
N ASP A 178 8.63 4.94 -24.93
CA ASP A 178 7.58 5.43 -25.85
C ASP A 178 6.22 4.82 -25.57
N ARG A 179 6.17 3.56 -25.12
CA ARG A 179 4.92 2.86 -24.73
C ARG A 179 4.24 3.47 -23.52
N ALA A 180 5.01 4.13 -22.64
CA ALA A 180 4.48 4.77 -21.46
C ALA A 180 3.93 6.20 -21.73
N ARG A 181 4.33 6.84 -22.82
CA ARG A 181 4.02 8.26 -23.08
C ARG A 181 2.54 8.57 -23.16
N GLY A 182 1.75 7.64 -23.71
CA GLY A 182 0.29 7.79 -23.85
C GLY A 182 -0.51 7.49 -22.59
N ILE A 183 0.09 6.90 -21.56
CA ILE A 183 -0.60 6.51 -20.32
C ILE A 183 -1.00 7.78 -19.57
N VAL A 184 -2.26 7.85 -19.11
CA VAL A 184 -2.72 8.92 -18.21
C VAL A 184 -2.01 8.78 -16.86
N LEU A 185 -1.59 9.87 -16.27
CA LEU A 185 -0.87 9.85 -14.98
C LEU A 185 -1.67 9.13 -13.90
N LYS A 186 -2.98 9.30 -13.85
CA LYS A 186 -3.87 8.58 -12.94
C LYS A 186 -3.73 7.07 -13.07
N ASP A 187 -3.74 6.55 -14.30
CA ASP A 187 -3.66 5.10 -14.54
C ASP A 187 -2.29 4.52 -14.13
N LEU A 188 -1.24 5.31 -14.29
CA LEU A 188 0.09 4.94 -13.78
C LEU A 188 0.09 4.89 -12.24
N VAL A 189 -0.46 5.91 -11.58
CA VAL A 189 -0.55 5.96 -10.11
C VAL A 189 -1.39 4.79 -9.58
N LEU A 190 -2.54 4.49 -10.20
CA LEU A 190 -3.37 3.35 -9.84
C LEU A 190 -2.60 2.02 -9.92
N LYS A 191 -1.86 1.80 -11.00
CA LYS A 191 -1.03 0.58 -11.15
C LYS A 191 0.05 0.49 -10.07
N ILE A 192 0.72 1.59 -9.77
CA ILE A 192 1.75 1.63 -8.72
C ILE A 192 1.12 1.31 -7.36
N MET A 193 0.00 1.94 -7.02
CA MET A 193 -0.69 1.69 -5.75
C MET A 193 -1.14 0.23 -5.61
N ILE A 194 -1.75 -0.34 -6.65
CA ILE A 194 -2.17 -1.75 -6.66
C ILE A 194 -0.97 -2.67 -6.40
N ASN A 195 0.16 -2.42 -7.04
CA ASN A 195 1.36 -3.23 -6.83
C ASN A 195 1.94 -3.07 -5.43
N LEU A 196 1.96 -1.84 -4.89
CA LEU A 196 2.44 -1.59 -3.52
C LEU A 196 1.60 -2.32 -2.46
N TYR A 197 0.29 -2.38 -2.66
CA TYR A 197 -0.61 -3.10 -1.75
C TYR A 197 -0.49 -4.62 -1.89
N HIS A 198 -0.29 -5.10 -3.12
CA HIS A 198 -0.11 -6.54 -3.39
C HIS A 198 1.19 -7.08 -2.77
N GLY A 199 2.26 -6.29 -2.78
CA GLY A 199 3.59 -6.73 -2.37
C GLY A 199 4.24 -7.69 -3.37
N ASP A 200 5.47 -8.12 -3.04
CA ASP A 200 6.32 -8.94 -3.91
C ASP A 200 6.39 -10.41 -3.49
N GLU A 201 5.63 -10.79 -2.45
CA GLU A 201 5.65 -12.15 -1.92
C GLU A 201 4.84 -13.11 -2.80
N PRO A 202 5.26 -14.39 -2.89
CA PRO A 202 4.45 -15.41 -3.53
C PRO A 202 3.19 -15.71 -2.69
N PHE A 203 2.06 -15.82 -3.35
CA PHE A 203 0.82 -16.32 -2.76
C PHE A 203 0.71 -17.82 -3.02
N TYR A 204 0.38 -18.57 -1.98
CA TYR A 204 0.08 -19.99 -2.09
C TYR A 204 -1.44 -20.18 -2.16
N PRO A 205 -1.92 -21.20 -2.90
CA PRO A 205 -3.34 -21.58 -2.85
C PRO A 205 -3.76 -21.82 -1.41
N GLY A 206 -4.94 -21.34 -1.04
CA GLY A 206 -5.54 -21.65 0.25
C GLY A 206 -5.71 -23.15 0.38
N THR A 207 -5.45 -23.70 1.55
CA THR A 207 -5.84 -25.08 1.89
C THR A 207 -7.30 -25.06 2.32
N PRO A 208 -8.16 -25.92 1.76
CA PRO A 208 -9.58 -26.01 2.15
C PRO A 208 -9.77 -26.39 3.61
#